data_17dfbf697ad6d92eaf24faf23700d138
#
_entry.id   17dfbf697ad6d92eaf24faf23700d138
#
_cell.length_a   1.000
_cell.length_b   1.000
_cell.length_c   1.000
_cell.angle_alpha   90.00
_cell.angle_beta   90.00
_cell.angle_gamma   90.00
#
_symmetry.space_group_name_H-M   'P 1'
#
loop_
_entity.id
_entity.type
_entity.pdbx_description
1 polymer ?
#
loop_
_entity_poly.entity_id
_entity_poly.type
_entity_poly.pdbx_seq_one_letter_code
_entity_poly.pdbx_strand_id
1 'polypeptide(L)'
;ELARAQAEKRGLRYQTYQPVFWRKAANSGPSSTTWFSQMISAGVVAFSAVENGTIVGFVFANETREPPIVDPGGKTVTLDDYCVADETRWHDVGRALLDAVKSVAPAHGWRQVVVISAERDIPKSEFLKANGLSIASTWWTTPL
;
A
#
# COMPACT_ATOMS: atom_id res chain seq x y z
N GLU A 1 7.15 6.06 13.78
CA GLU A 1 8.55 6.16 13.32
C GLU A 1 9.00 4.91 12.54
N LEU A 2 8.76 3.70 13.04
CA LEU A 2 9.12 2.45 12.36
C LEU A 2 8.43 2.29 11.00
N ALA A 3 7.13 2.61 10.89
CA ALA A 3 6.40 2.60 9.62
C ALA A 3 7.03 3.60 8.62
N ARG A 4 7.44 4.77 9.09
CA ARG A 4 8.15 5.76 8.27
C ARG A 4 9.46 5.19 7.72
N ALA A 5 10.27 4.54 8.54
CA ALA A 5 11.53 3.95 8.10
C ALA A 5 11.33 2.87 7.03
N GLN A 6 10.30 2.05 7.15
CA GLN A 6 9.93 1.05 6.13
C GLN A 6 9.45 1.71 4.84
N ALA A 7 8.60 2.74 4.93
CA ALA A 7 8.15 3.50 3.77
C ALA A 7 9.31 4.19 3.04
N GLU A 8 10.27 4.74 3.78
CA GLU A 8 11.47 5.33 3.20
C GLU A 8 12.35 4.32 2.48
N LYS A 9 12.59 3.16 3.08
CA LYS A 9 13.35 2.07 2.46
C LYS A 9 12.69 1.61 1.15
N ARG A 10 11.36 1.42 1.15
CA ARG A 10 10.59 1.12 -0.06
C ARG A 10 10.73 2.22 -1.11
N GLY A 11 10.56 3.48 -0.72
CA GLY A 11 10.63 4.63 -1.62
C GLY A 11 11.99 4.76 -2.30
N LEU A 12 13.09 4.52 -1.58
CA LEU A 12 14.44 4.49 -2.15
C LEU A 12 14.58 3.39 -3.21
N ARG A 13 14.07 2.20 -2.93
CA ARG A 13 14.07 1.09 -3.88
C ARG A 13 13.22 1.40 -5.11
N TYR A 14 12.01 1.91 -4.95
CA TYR A 14 11.12 2.27 -6.05
C TYR A 14 11.70 3.36 -6.95
N GLN A 15 12.43 4.32 -6.38
CA GLN A 15 13.16 5.33 -7.14
C GLN A 15 14.20 4.71 -8.09
N THR A 16 14.81 3.57 -7.73
CA THR A 16 15.72 2.85 -8.65
C THR A 16 14.96 2.17 -9.80
N TYR A 17 13.68 1.85 -9.61
CA TYR A 17 12.85 1.21 -10.62
C TYR A 17 12.35 2.20 -11.68
N GLN A 18 11.85 3.36 -11.23
CA GLN A 18 11.35 4.43 -12.09
C GLN A 18 11.64 5.79 -11.43
N PRO A 19 12.77 6.45 -11.82
CA PRO A 19 13.26 7.63 -11.12
C PRO A 19 12.46 8.91 -11.34
N VAL A 20 11.60 8.97 -12.36
CA VAL A 20 10.73 10.12 -12.60
C VAL A 20 9.51 10.06 -11.70
N PHE A 21 8.77 8.97 -11.76
CA PHE A 21 7.53 8.80 -10.99
C PHE A 21 7.77 8.70 -9.49
N TRP A 22 8.82 7.96 -9.08
CA TRP A 22 9.15 7.71 -7.67
C TRP A 22 10.23 8.66 -7.13
N ARG A 23 10.43 9.84 -7.77
CA ARG A 23 11.39 10.83 -7.28
C ARG A 23 11.05 11.25 -5.87
N LYS A 24 11.97 10.98 -4.95
CA LYS A 24 11.79 11.31 -3.54
C LYS A 24 11.92 12.82 -3.31
N ALA A 25 10.98 13.41 -2.56
CA ALA A 25 11.09 14.82 -2.15
C ALA A 25 12.23 15.00 -1.14
N ALA A 26 12.86 16.18 -1.14
CA ALA A 26 13.98 16.48 -0.26
C ALA A 26 13.65 16.33 1.25
N ASN A 27 12.40 16.63 1.62
CA ASN A 27 11.88 16.54 2.99
C ASN A 27 10.94 15.34 3.21
N SER A 28 11.08 14.28 2.42
CA SER A 28 10.14 13.15 2.44
C SER A 28 9.97 12.48 3.81
N GLY A 29 11.01 12.40 4.64
CA GLY A 29 10.93 11.79 5.96
C GLY A 29 9.94 12.52 6.90
N PRO A 30 10.14 13.81 7.22
CA PRO A 30 9.18 14.60 7.99
C PRO A 30 7.78 14.63 7.36
N SER A 31 7.70 14.78 6.02
CA SER A 31 6.42 14.79 5.30
C SER A 31 5.66 13.48 5.41
N SER A 32 6.34 12.33 5.39
CA SER A 32 5.70 11.03 5.59
C SER A 32 5.10 10.89 6.98
N THR A 33 5.79 11.36 8.02
CA THR A 33 5.26 11.34 9.40
C THR A 33 3.99 12.16 9.51
N THR A 34 4.01 13.37 8.95
CA THR A 34 2.83 14.25 8.92
C THR A 34 1.68 13.61 8.14
N TRP A 35 1.96 13.05 6.97
CA TRP A 35 0.99 12.37 6.12
C TRP A 35 0.31 11.20 6.84
N PHE A 36 1.07 10.29 7.42
CA PHE A 36 0.51 9.15 8.16
C PHE A 36 -0.33 9.59 9.36
N SER A 37 0.12 10.62 10.10
CA SER A 37 -0.64 11.18 11.22
C SER A 37 -1.97 11.78 10.75
N GLN A 38 -1.97 12.49 9.63
CA GLN A 38 -3.19 13.05 9.04
C GLN A 38 -4.17 11.96 8.60
N MET A 39 -3.69 10.90 7.95
CA MET A 39 -4.53 9.77 7.54
C MET A 39 -5.19 9.09 8.74
N ILE A 40 -4.43 8.83 9.81
CA ILE A 40 -4.95 8.23 11.04
C ILE A 40 -6.00 9.16 11.68
N SER A 41 -5.72 10.46 11.76
CA SER A 41 -6.65 11.45 12.30
C SER A 41 -7.92 11.61 11.46
N ALA A 42 -7.83 11.37 10.16
CA ALA A 42 -8.97 11.37 9.24
C ALA A 42 -9.80 10.07 9.30
N GLY A 43 -9.41 9.10 10.14
CA GLY A 43 -10.12 7.83 10.31
C GLY A 43 -9.84 6.81 9.20
N VAL A 44 -8.75 6.95 8.46
CA VAL A 44 -8.33 5.94 7.49
C VAL A 44 -8.02 4.64 8.21
N VAL A 45 -8.57 3.53 7.73
CA VAL A 45 -8.31 2.21 8.30
C VAL A 45 -6.84 1.84 8.06
N ALA A 46 -6.15 1.46 9.13
CA ALA A 46 -4.76 1.07 9.06
C ALA A 46 -4.48 -0.13 9.98
N PHE A 47 -3.60 -1.01 9.54
CA PHE A 47 -3.13 -2.13 10.34
C PHE A 47 -1.60 -2.17 10.35
N SER A 48 -1.04 -2.64 11.46
CA SER A 48 0.38 -2.94 11.60
C SER A 48 0.58 -4.36 12.09
N ALA A 49 1.53 -5.07 11.51
CA ALA A 49 2.04 -6.34 12.02
C ALA A 49 3.20 -6.04 12.97
N VAL A 50 3.14 -6.57 14.19
CA VAL A 50 4.14 -6.32 15.24
C VAL A 50 4.69 -7.64 15.74
N GLU A 51 6.01 -7.77 15.76
CA GLU A 51 6.72 -8.91 16.34
C GLU A 51 7.77 -8.40 17.33
N ASN A 52 7.74 -8.93 18.54
CA ASN A 52 8.68 -8.54 19.62
C ASN A 52 8.78 -7.01 19.82
N GLY A 53 7.64 -6.31 19.73
CA GLY A 53 7.57 -4.85 19.87
C GLY A 53 8.03 -4.04 18.66
N THR A 54 8.39 -4.71 17.55
CA THR A 54 8.84 -4.08 16.30
C THR A 54 7.78 -4.21 15.21
N ILE A 55 7.48 -3.11 14.51
CA ILE A 55 6.62 -3.15 13.32
C ILE A 55 7.36 -3.84 12.19
N VAL A 56 6.85 -4.98 11.73
CA VAL A 56 7.39 -5.77 10.61
C VAL A 56 6.61 -5.60 9.32
N GLY A 57 5.47 -4.91 9.37
CA GLY A 57 4.69 -4.53 8.20
C GLY A 57 3.55 -3.60 8.57
N PHE A 58 2.99 -2.91 7.58
CA PHE A 58 1.81 -2.07 7.77
C PHE A 58 1.05 -1.89 6.46
N VAL A 59 -0.22 -1.48 6.58
CA VAL A 59 -1.09 -1.13 5.46
C VAL A 59 -2.03 -0.01 5.85
N PHE A 60 -2.23 0.94 4.92
CA PHE A 60 -3.29 1.93 4.96
C PHE A 60 -4.32 1.61 3.88
N ALA A 61 -5.59 1.62 4.26
CA ALA A 61 -6.72 1.28 3.41
C ALA A 61 -7.57 2.53 3.17
N ASN A 62 -7.36 3.19 2.02
CA ASN A 62 -8.04 4.43 1.66
C ASN A 62 -9.25 4.13 0.76
N GLU A 63 -10.43 4.62 1.11
CA GLU A 63 -11.57 4.58 0.18
C GLU A 63 -11.28 5.45 -1.04
N THR A 64 -11.48 4.89 -2.22
CA THR A 64 -11.30 5.58 -3.49
C THR A 64 -12.66 5.77 -4.15
N ARG A 65 -12.94 7.00 -4.58
CA ARG A 65 -14.17 7.29 -5.32
C ARG A 65 -14.04 6.79 -6.76
N GLU A 66 -14.97 5.93 -7.14
CA GLU A 66 -15.05 5.45 -8.53
C GLU A 66 -15.62 6.52 -9.47
N PRO A 67 -15.15 6.57 -10.73
CA PRO A 67 -15.84 7.30 -11.77
C PRO A 67 -17.27 6.75 -11.93
N PRO A 68 -18.28 7.61 -12.27
CA PRO A 68 -19.69 7.19 -12.35
C PRO A 68 -19.99 6.17 -13.47
N ILE A 69 -19.00 5.87 -14.31
CA ILE A 69 -19.11 4.87 -15.39
C ILE A 69 -18.56 3.50 -15.00
N VAL A 70 -18.03 3.36 -13.77
CA VAL A 70 -17.49 2.10 -13.24
C VAL A 70 -18.28 1.72 -12.00
N ASP A 71 -18.78 0.50 -11.94
CA ASP A 71 -19.51 -0.03 -10.79
C ASP A 71 -18.91 -1.38 -10.36
N PRO A 72 -18.07 -1.39 -9.30
CA PRO A 72 -17.56 -2.62 -8.71
C PRO A 72 -18.57 -3.34 -7.81
N GLY A 73 -19.81 -2.90 -7.74
CA GLY A 73 -20.86 -3.44 -6.87
C GLY A 73 -20.81 -2.92 -5.43
N GLY A 74 -20.06 -1.84 -5.19
CA GLY A 74 -19.89 -1.19 -3.89
C GLY A 74 -18.65 -0.31 -3.87
N LYS A 75 -18.11 -0.02 -2.68
CA LYS A 75 -16.94 0.86 -2.56
C LYS A 75 -15.64 0.14 -2.92
N THR A 76 -14.70 0.89 -3.48
CA THR A 76 -13.32 0.47 -3.70
C THR A 76 -12.43 0.98 -2.57
N VAL A 77 -11.54 0.13 -2.09
CA VAL A 77 -10.45 0.49 -1.18
C VAL A 77 -9.10 0.35 -1.87
N THR A 78 -8.25 1.35 -1.74
CA THR A 78 -6.90 1.36 -2.30
C THR A 78 -5.85 1.19 -1.20
N LEU A 79 -4.94 0.24 -1.40
CA LEU A 79 -3.78 -0.04 -0.55
C LEU A 79 -2.52 0.48 -1.25
N ASP A 80 -2.21 1.77 -1.06
CA ASP A 80 -0.99 2.39 -1.61
C ASP A 80 0.19 2.20 -0.64
N ASP A 81 0.03 2.62 0.61
CA ASP A 81 0.99 2.37 1.67
C ASP A 81 0.79 0.98 2.26
N TYR A 82 1.33 -0.03 1.57
CA TYR A 82 1.29 -1.44 1.96
C TYR A 82 2.70 -2.03 1.85
N CYS A 83 3.33 -2.27 3.00
CA CYS A 83 4.73 -2.63 3.12
C CYS A 83 4.97 -3.79 4.08
N VAL A 84 6.02 -4.55 3.81
CA VAL A 84 6.69 -5.46 4.76
C VAL A 84 8.14 -5.01 4.96
N ALA A 85 8.69 -5.23 6.14
CA ALA A 85 10.08 -4.84 6.46
C ALA A 85 11.11 -5.67 5.69
N ASP A 86 10.79 -6.93 5.45
CA ASP A 86 11.56 -7.90 4.68
C ASP A 86 10.71 -8.46 3.55
N GLU A 87 11.19 -8.34 2.30
CA GLU A 87 10.48 -8.77 1.09
C GLU A 87 10.18 -10.28 1.04
N THR A 88 10.95 -11.09 1.74
CA THR A 88 10.70 -12.53 1.84
C THR A 88 9.45 -12.85 2.65
N ARG A 89 8.93 -11.86 3.40
CA ARG A 89 7.81 -12.01 4.31
C ARG A 89 6.45 -11.57 3.74
N TRP A 90 6.35 -11.41 2.43
CA TRP A 90 5.05 -11.13 1.81
C TRP A 90 4.03 -12.24 2.05
N HIS A 91 4.47 -13.51 2.08
CA HIS A 91 3.58 -14.66 2.21
C HIS A 91 3.02 -14.89 3.62
N ASP A 92 3.64 -14.33 4.65
CA ASP A 92 3.15 -14.39 6.03
C ASP A 92 2.66 -13.01 6.51
N VAL A 93 3.56 -12.03 6.66
CA VAL A 93 3.22 -10.68 7.16
C VAL A 93 2.33 -9.93 6.17
N GLY A 94 2.67 -9.94 4.88
CA GLY A 94 1.83 -9.32 3.86
C GLY A 94 0.44 -9.94 3.84
N ARG A 95 0.36 -11.25 3.88
CA ARG A 95 -0.92 -11.96 3.90
C ARG A 95 -1.76 -11.60 5.12
N ALA A 96 -1.18 -11.62 6.33
CA ALA A 96 -1.90 -11.25 7.54
C ALA A 96 -2.50 -9.83 7.46
N LEU A 97 -1.75 -8.87 6.90
CA LEU A 97 -2.23 -7.51 6.69
C LEU A 97 -3.37 -7.45 5.65
N LEU A 98 -3.27 -8.18 4.53
CA LEU A 98 -4.33 -8.25 3.53
C LEU A 98 -5.60 -8.89 4.08
N ASP A 99 -5.46 -9.94 4.86
CA ASP A 99 -6.58 -10.63 5.50
C ASP A 99 -7.25 -9.72 6.55
N ALA A 100 -6.49 -8.92 7.29
CA ALA A 100 -7.03 -7.91 8.20
C ALA A 100 -7.88 -6.86 7.45
N VAL A 101 -7.40 -6.35 6.31
CA VAL A 101 -8.19 -5.44 5.46
C VAL A 101 -9.46 -6.12 4.96
N LYS A 102 -9.36 -7.35 4.46
CA LYS A 102 -10.52 -8.11 3.99
C LYS A 102 -11.55 -8.38 5.09
N SER A 103 -11.11 -8.60 6.32
CA SER A 103 -11.99 -8.89 7.46
C SER A 103 -12.92 -7.74 7.82
N VAL A 104 -12.50 -6.49 7.62
CA VAL A 104 -13.31 -5.30 7.90
C VAL A 104 -14.09 -4.81 6.68
N ALA A 105 -13.80 -5.31 5.50
CA ALA A 105 -14.41 -4.88 4.25
C ALA A 105 -15.96 -4.88 4.26
N PRO A 106 -16.66 -5.92 4.81
CA PRO A 106 -18.11 -5.92 4.85
C PRO A 106 -18.69 -4.75 5.65
N ALA A 107 -18.09 -4.41 6.80
CA ALA A 107 -18.54 -3.31 7.66
C ALA A 107 -18.39 -1.93 6.99
N HIS A 108 -17.43 -1.79 6.08
CA HIS A 108 -17.17 -0.56 5.32
C HIS A 108 -17.91 -0.52 3.98
N GLY A 109 -18.54 -1.61 3.56
CA GLY A 109 -19.18 -1.73 2.24
C GLY A 109 -18.17 -1.85 1.09
N TRP A 110 -16.94 -2.26 1.37
CA TRP A 110 -15.92 -2.49 0.35
C TRP A 110 -16.19 -3.76 -0.43
N ARG A 111 -16.19 -3.66 -1.76
CA ARG A 111 -16.41 -4.76 -2.70
C ARG A 111 -15.22 -5.00 -3.61
N GLN A 112 -14.33 -4.02 -3.71
CA GLN A 112 -13.13 -4.10 -4.51
C GLN A 112 -11.92 -3.62 -3.70
N VAL A 113 -10.80 -4.31 -3.85
CA VAL A 113 -9.49 -3.86 -3.37
C VAL A 113 -8.57 -3.59 -4.55
N VAL A 114 -7.93 -2.42 -4.54
CA VAL A 114 -6.87 -2.05 -5.48
C VAL A 114 -5.56 -1.96 -4.70
N VAL A 115 -4.50 -2.58 -5.17
CA VAL A 115 -3.18 -2.52 -4.54
C VAL A 115 -2.21 -1.86 -5.51
N ILE A 116 -1.57 -0.79 -5.06
CA ILE A 116 -0.53 -0.12 -5.84
C ILE A 116 0.81 -0.81 -5.59
N SER A 117 1.48 -1.17 -6.66
CA SER A 117 2.81 -1.78 -6.65
C SER A 117 3.64 -1.23 -7.79
N ALA A 118 4.93 -1.00 -7.55
CA ALA A 118 5.84 -0.76 -8.66
C ALA A 118 5.95 -2.01 -9.53
N GLU A 119 6.00 -1.84 -10.85
CA GLU A 119 6.08 -2.96 -11.80
C GLU A 119 7.24 -3.92 -11.49
N ARG A 120 8.38 -3.37 -11.06
CA ARG A 120 9.60 -4.13 -10.76
C ARG A 120 9.69 -4.64 -9.32
N ASP A 121 8.66 -4.45 -8.50
CA ASP A 121 8.55 -5.07 -7.18
C ASP A 121 8.04 -6.53 -7.33
N ILE A 122 8.94 -7.40 -7.77
CA ILE A 122 8.61 -8.80 -8.08
C ILE A 122 8.07 -9.55 -6.87
N PRO A 123 8.70 -9.49 -5.66
CA PRO A 123 8.17 -10.22 -4.51
C PRO A 123 6.74 -9.83 -4.14
N LYS A 124 6.42 -8.53 -4.17
CA LYS A 124 5.05 -8.04 -3.94
C LYS A 124 4.10 -8.50 -5.04
N SER A 125 4.52 -8.40 -6.30
CA SER A 125 3.69 -8.78 -7.45
C SER A 125 3.36 -10.28 -7.45
N GLU A 126 4.32 -11.13 -7.13
CA GLU A 126 4.11 -12.58 -7.00
C GLU A 126 3.15 -12.91 -5.85
N PHE A 127 3.34 -12.26 -4.70
CA PHE A 127 2.43 -12.37 -3.57
C PHE A 127 0.99 -11.98 -3.97
N LEU A 128 0.80 -10.83 -4.64
CA LEU A 128 -0.53 -10.36 -5.06
C LEU A 128 -1.20 -11.36 -6.00
N LYS A 129 -0.49 -11.86 -7.00
CA LYS A 129 -0.99 -12.90 -7.92
C LYS A 129 -1.37 -14.19 -7.18
N ALA A 130 -0.54 -14.66 -6.25
CA ALA A 130 -0.81 -15.85 -5.45
C ALA A 130 -2.04 -15.68 -4.53
N ASN A 131 -2.45 -14.43 -4.25
CA ASN A 131 -3.66 -14.11 -3.47
C ASN A 131 -4.86 -13.71 -4.34
N GLY A 132 -4.83 -14.04 -5.64
CA GLY A 132 -5.94 -13.88 -6.57
C GLY A 132 -6.12 -12.47 -7.13
N LEU A 133 -5.14 -11.56 -6.95
CA LEU A 133 -5.19 -10.25 -7.58
C LEU A 133 -4.62 -10.32 -9.00
N SER A 134 -5.19 -9.54 -9.91
CA SER A 134 -4.72 -9.39 -11.29
C SER A 134 -4.46 -7.91 -11.60
N ILE A 135 -3.64 -7.64 -12.60
CA ILE A 135 -3.33 -6.28 -13.02
C ILE A 135 -4.58 -5.68 -13.69
N ALA A 136 -5.06 -4.56 -13.13
CA ALA A 136 -6.21 -3.83 -13.67
C ALA A 136 -5.80 -2.71 -14.64
N SER A 137 -4.67 -2.06 -14.39
CA SER A 137 -4.14 -0.99 -15.24
C SER A 137 -2.63 -0.84 -15.06
N THR A 138 -2.00 -0.16 -15.99
CA THR A 138 -0.58 0.23 -15.93
C THR A 138 -0.45 1.74 -16.13
N TRP A 139 0.48 2.37 -15.43
CA TRP A 139 0.74 3.80 -15.51
C TRP A 139 2.07 4.05 -16.20
N TRP A 140 2.05 4.93 -17.20
CA TRP A 140 3.22 5.32 -17.96
C TRP A 140 3.59 6.76 -17.64
N THR A 141 4.88 7.07 -17.56
CA THR A 141 5.36 8.41 -17.22
C THR A 141 6.59 8.79 -18.02
N THR A 142 6.74 10.09 -18.30
CA THR A 142 7.92 10.71 -18.87
C THR A 142 8.12 12.10 -18.27
N PRO A 143 9.35 12.62 -18.16
CA PRO A 143 9.54 14.03 -17.84
C PRO A 143 9.00 14.92 -18.97
N LEU A 144 8.51 16.10 -18.60
CA LEU A 144 8.10 17.17 -19.53
C LEU A 144 9.13 18.29 -19.53
#